data_d1f0c458e9c8c594d39419a84ce95253
#
_entry.id   d1f0c458e9c8c594d39419a84ce95253
#
_cell.length_a   1.000
_cell.length_b   1.000
_cell.length_c   1.000
_cell.angle_alpha   90.00
_cell.angle_beta   90.00
_cell.angle_gamma   90.00
#
_symmetry.space_group_name_H-M   'P 1'
#
loop_
_entity.id
_entity.type
_entity.pdbx_description
1 polymer ?
#
loop_
_entity_poly.entity_id
_entity_poly.type
_entity_poly.pdbx_seq_one_letter_code
_entity_poly.pdbx_strand_id
1 'polypeptide(L)'
;MKKCVSVTLLFFLVSFSMGNAPGIGEKMTFSMWYNFIKVGVSYLEVNSLDTINGRGVYRVVYQVRSTGMFDKIFKVRDFFESWIDVREYFSYGFAKSVHEGKYRKEYSVRFNYDKMVAVAGEDTMAIDGYLNDPVSVFYYVRALNLEEGKEFFVKSFDNNKIRQYKIVVIGVKRLVMPYGEEGCFVLAPFHVDGSPFKYGGHAVIYVSIKRKIPVVLETRFKFGTVKMKLEKYQEGK
;
A
#
# COMPACT_ATOMS: atom_id res chain seq x y z
N MET A 1 3.69 -11.92 -63.33
CA MET A 1 3.09 -10.90 -62.46
C MET A 1 3.18 -11.41 -61.03
N LYS A 2 4.20 -10.98 -60.24
CA LYS A 2 4.38 -11.39 -58.85
C LYS A 2 3.73 -10.32 -57.97
N LYS A 3 2.68 -10.67 -57.26
CA LYS A 3 2.02 -9.81 -56.27
C LYS A 3 2.85 -9.80 -54.97
N CYS A 4 3.43 -8.64 -54.67
CA CYS A 4 4.12 -8.38 -53.42
C CYS A 4 3.06 -8.12 -52.34
N VAL A 5 2.95 -9.02 -51.35
CA VAL A 5 2.09 -8.81 -50.16
C VAL A 5 2.94 -8.10 -49.15
N SER A 6 2.66 -6.80 -48.95
CA SER A 6 3.25 -6.00 -47.87
C SER A 6 2.59 -6.34 -46.55
N VAL A 7 3.31 -7.01 -45.66
CA VAL A 7 2.88 -7.24 -44.27
C VAL A 7 3.21 -6.02 -43.47
N THR A 8 2.21 -5.17 -43.26
CA THR A 8 2.30 -4.02 -42.34
C THR A 8 2.24 -4.54 -40.92
N LEU A 9 3.37 -4.64 -40.25
CA LEU A 9 3.48 -4.99 -38.84
C LEU A 9 2.97 -3.82 -38.02
N LEU A 10 1.74 -3.94 -37.52
CA LEU A 10 1.12 -2.96 -36.64
C LEU A 10 1.73 -3.13 -35.23
N PHE A 11 2.73 -2.31 -34.91
CA PHE A 11 3.21 -2.15 -33.53
C PHE A 11 2.12 -1.49 -32.69
N PHE A 12 1.40 -2.29 -31.91
CA PHE A 12 0.61 -1.77 -30.80
C PHE A 12 1.60 -1.25 -29.76
N LEU A 13 1.89 0.05 -29.80
CA LEU A 13 2.44 0.79 -28.69
C LEU A 13 1.39 0.77 -27.56
N VAL A 14 1.51 -0.21 -26.66
CA VAL A 14 0.83 -0.13 -25.36
C VAL A 14 1.48 1.05 -24.65
N SER A 15 0.84 2.20 -24.73
CA SER A 15 1.18 3.35 -23.90
C SER A 15 0.90 2.94 -22.47
N PHE A 16 1.94 2.49 -21.76
CA PHE A 16 1.93 2.45 -20.31
C PHE A 16 1.68 3.90 -19.85
N SER A 17 0.45 4.21 -19.49
CA SER A 17 0.15 5.43 -18.73
C SER A 17 0.97 5.29 -17.45
N MET A 18 2.12 5.95 -17.39
CA MET A 18 2.87 6.15 -16.16
C MET A 18 1.96 6.98 -15.24
N GLY A 19 1.09 6.30 -14.50
CA GLY A 19 0.48 6.90 -13.32
C GLY A 19 1.63 7.45 -12.49
N ASN A 20 1.46 8.63 -11.90
CA ASN A 20 2.49 9.36 -11.17
C ASN A 20 3.37 8.42 -10.34
N ALA A 21 4.53 8.04 -10.89
CA ALA A 21 5.52 7.26 -10.16
C ALA A 21 5.93 8.05 -8.91
N PRO A 22 6.09 7.40 -7.76
CA PRO A 22 6.55 8.10 -6.58
C PRO A 22 7.96 8.65 -6.80
N GLY A 23 8.20 9.87 -6.36
CA GLY A 23 9.55 10.47 -6.35
C GLY A 23 10.21 10.36 -4.98
N ILE A 24 11.55 10.50 -4.93
CA ILE A 24 12.28 10.61 -3.66
C ILE A 24 11.79 11.85 -2.90
N GLY A 25 11.48 11.69 -1.62
CA GLY A 25 10.91 12.74 -0.77
C GLY A 25 9.39 12.90 -0.91
N GLU A 26 8.72 12.05 -1.73
CA GLU A 26 7.25 11.98 -1.68
C GLU A 26 6.82 11.67 -0.27
N LYS A 27 5.90 12.50 0.28
CA LYS A 27 5.45 12.35 1.66
C LYS A 27 3.96 12.57 1.80
N MET A 28 3.30 11.62 2.42
CA MET A 28 1.90 11.69 2.82
C MET A 28 1.80 11.78 4.34
N THR A 29 1.11 12.79 4.84
CA THR A 29 0.83 12.97 6.27
C THR A 29 -0.64 12.75 6.52
N PHE A 30 -0.96 11.82 7.40
CA PHE A 30 -2.34 11.48 7.75
C PHE A 30 -2.65 11.82 9.21
N SER A 31 -3.85 12.32 9.48
CA SER A 31 -4.45 12.28 10.80
C SER A 31 -5.12 10.93 11.03
N MET A 32 -5.01 10.43 12.27
CA MET A 32 -5.64 9.18 12.67
C MET A 32 -6.75 9.45 13.67
N TRP A 33 -7.90 8.85 13.42
CA TRP A 33 -9.12 9.06 14.20
C TRP A 33 -9.69 7.73 14.68
N TYR A 34 -10.15 7.72 15.90
CA TYR A 34 -11.01 6.66 16.44
C TYR A 34 -12.40 7.26 16.68
N ASN A 35 -13.38 6.83 15.90
CA ASN A 35 -14.67 7.51 15.75
C ASN A 35 -14.48 8.99 15.38
N PHE A 36 -14.73 9.90 16.31
CA PHE A 36 -14.59 11.35 16.15
C PHE A 36 -13.39 11.95 16.92
N ILE A 37 -12.62 11.12 17.63
CA ILE A 37 -11.47 11.57 18.41
C ILE A 37 -10.19 11.41 17.59
N LYS A 38 -9.42 12.49 17.43
CA LYS A 38 -8.07 12.42 16.83
C LYS A 38 -7.11 11.76 17.84
N VAL A 39 -6.61 10.59 17.47
CA VAL A 39 -5.76 9.76 18.33
C VAL A 39 -4.28 9.78 17.93
N GLY A 40 -3.96 10.23 16.72
CA GLY A 40 -2.58 10.19 16.26
C GLY A 40 -2.37 10.81 14.89
N VAL A 41 -1.15 10.61 14.41
CA VAL A 41 -0.69 10.97 13.06
C VAL A 41 0.12 9.82 12.49
N SER A 42 0.17 9.74 11.15
CA SER A 42 1.09 8.83 10.46
C SER A 42 1.73 9.49 9.26
N TYR A 43 2.88 8.98 8.86
CA TYR A 43 3.70 9.49 7.78
C TYR A 43 4.12 8.33 6.88
N LEU A 44 3.84 8.45 5.59
CA LEU A 44 4.32 7.54 4.56
C LEU A 44 5.25 8.33 3.64
N GLU A 45 6.51 7.90 3.53
CA GLU A 45 7.56 8.68 2.86
C GLU A 45 8.46 7.78 2.01
N VAL A 46 8.75 8.20 0.78
CA VAL A 46 9.80 7.60 -0.07
C VAL A 46 11.13 8.23 0.31
N ASN A 47 11.94 7.48 1.06
CA ASN A 47 13.19 7.98 1.66
C ASN A 47 14.35 8.00 0.68
N SER A 48 14.53 6.94 -0.09
CA SER A 48 15.64 6.78 -1.03
C SER A 48 15.27 5.88 -2.19
N LEU A 49 16.14 5.90 -3.20
CA LEU A 49 16.17 4.94 -4.30
C LEU A 49 17.45 4.12 -4.13
N ASP A 50 17.28 2.83 -3.92
CA ASP A 50 18.35 1.87 -3.70
C ASP A 50 18.41 0.86 -4.86
N THR A 51 19.35 -0.09 -4.82
CA THR A 51 19.45 -1.17 -5.82
C THR A 51 19.57 -2.51 -5.10
N ILE A 52 18.69 -3.46 -5.47
CA ILE A 52 18.75 -4.86 -5.01
C ILE A 52 18.79 -5.76 -6.22
N ASN A 53 19.83 -6.61 -6.33
CA ASN A 53 20.03 -7.54 -7.45
C ASN A 53 19.96 -6.85 -8.84
N GLY A 54 20.51 -5.64 -8.95
CA GLY A 54 20.52 -4.86 -10.20
C GLY A 54 19.19 -4.18 -10.57
N ARG A 55 18.16 -4.29 -9.70
CA ARG A 55 16.87 -3.62 -9.88
C ARG A 55 16.73 -2.44 -8.92
N GLY A 56 16.23 -1.32 -9.43
CA GLY A 56 15.93 -0.15 -8.60
C GLY A 56 14.78 -0.44 -7.63
N VAL A 57 14.93 -0.02 -6.39
CA VAL A 57 13.91 -0.16 -5.35
C VAL A 57 13.72 1.15 -4.59
N TYR A 58 12.48 1.54 -4.35
CA TYR A 58 12.16 2.59 -3.40
C TYR A 58 12.28 2.04 -1.98
N ARG A 59 13.01 2.73 -1.13
CA ARG A 59 12.95 2.53 0.31
C ARG A 59 11.87 3.43 0.87
N VAL A 60 10.78 2.82 1.31
CA VAL A 60 9.60 3.51 1.83
C VAL A 60 9.51 3.32 3.32
N VAL A 61 9.28 4.40 4.05
CA VAL A 61 9.10 4.41 5.51
C VAL A 61 7.68 4.82 5.84
N TYR A 62 7.02 4.02 6.70
CA TYR A 62 5.73 4.35 7.27
C TYR A 62 5.83 4.42 8.79
N GLN A 63 5.43 5.53 9.37
CA GLN A 63 5.47 5.75 10.81
C GLN A 63 4.08 6.07 11.35
N VAL A 64 3.77 5.54 12.51
CA VAL A 64 2.53 5.81 13.24
C VAL A 64 2.86 6.26 14.65
N ARG A 65 2.24 7.33 15.11
CA ARG A 65 2.37 7.79 16.49
C ARG A 65 1.05 8.32 17.04
N SER A 66 0.74 7.94 18.26
CA SER A 66 -0.32 8.57 19.03
C SER A 66 0.06 10.00 19.42
N THR A 67 -0.93 10.86 19.62
CA THR A 67 -0.74 12.27 19.98
C THR A 67 -1.73 12.73 21.06
N GLY A 68 -1.46 13.89 21.64
CA GLY A 68 -2.36 14.54 22.59
C GLY A 68 -2.62 13.72 23.86
N MET A 69 -3.86 13.73 24.32
CA MET A 69 -4.29 12.99 25.52
C MET A 69 -4.21 11.48 25.31
N PHE A 70 -4.49 11.00 24.09
CA PHE A 70 -4.44 9.56 23.77
C PHE A 70 -3.03 9.00 23.97
N ASP A 71 -1.98 9.77 23.65
CA ASP A 71 -0.59 9.36 23.85
C ASP A 71 -0.23 9.08 25.34
N LYS A 72 -0.92 9.74 26.28
CA LYS A 72 -0.73 9.51 27.71
C LYS A 72 -1.41 8.23 28.19
N ILE A 73 -2.50 7.81 27.54
CA ILE A 73 -3.31 6.63 27.90
C ILE A 73 -2.78 5.38 27.19
N PHE A 74 -2.50 5.51 25.87
CA PHE A 74 -2.06 4.39 25.04
C PHE A 74 -1.05 4.89 24.02
N LYS A 75 0.23 4.78 24.37
CA LYS A 75 1.34 5.25 23.56
C LYS A 75 1.58 4.31 22.38
N VAL A 76 1.54 4.86 21.16
CA VAL A 76 1.86 4.16 19.90
C VAL A 76 3.07 4.80 19.24
N ARG A 77 4.05 3.96 18.87
CA ARG A 77 5.27 4.34 18.14
C ARG A 77 5.64 3.19 17.22
N ASP A 78 4.97 3.14 16.07
CA ASP A 78 5.22 2.09 15.10
C ASP A 78 6.05 2.62 13.96
N PHE A 79 6.96 1.79 13.51
CA PHE A 79 7.84 2.05 12.39
C PHE A 79 7.82 0.86 11.44
N PHE A 80 7.63 1.15 10.16
CA PHE A 80 7.62 0.16 9.10
C PHE A 80 8.53 0.62 7.98
N GLU A 81 9.22 -0.32 7.35
CA GLU A 81 10.11 -0.08 6.24
C GLU A 81 9.89 -1.13 5.16
N SER A 82 9.81 -0.69 3.91
CA SER A 82 9.57 -1.56 2.76
C SER A 82 10.52 -1.19 1.63
N TRP A 83 11.08 -2.20 0.96
CA TRP A 83 11.89 -2.06 -0.25
C TRP A 83 11.07 -2.52 -1.44
N ILE A 84 10.59 -1.55 -2.25
CA ILE A 84 9.55 -1.72 -3.26
C ILE A 84 10.15 -1.59 -4.65
N ASP A 85 9.93 -2.56 -5.55
CA ASP A 85 10.35 -2.47 -6.95
C ASP A 85 9.79 -1.20 -7.61
N VAL A 86 10.64 -0.47 -8.34
CA VAL A 86 10.25 0.82 -8.96
C VAL A 86 9.30 0.67 -10.14
N ARG A 87 9.17 -0.52 -10.73
CA ARG A 87 8.37 -0.77 -11.94
C ARG A 87 7.08 -1.51 -11.64
N GLU A 88 7.18 -2.57 -10.86
CA GLU A 88 6.08 -3.51 -10.62
C GLU A 88 5.49 -3.39 -9.20
N TYR A 89 6.13 -2.59 -8.32
CA TYR A 89 5.69 -2.28 -6.94
C TYR A 89 5.50 -3.49 -6.02
N PHE A 90 6.13 -4.63 -6.31
CA PHE A 90 6.24 -5.71 -5.34
C PHE A 90 7.35 -5.45 -4.31
N SER A 91 7.37 -6.19 -3.22
CA SER A 91 8.34 -6.02 -2.14
C SER A 91 9.57 -6.89 -2.31
N TYR A 92 10.77 -6.35 -2.07
CA TYR A 92 12.02 -7.10 -1.86
C TYR A 92 12.31 -7.39 -0.38
N GLY A 93 11.67 -6.68 0.52
CA GLY A 93 11.81 -6.84 1.94
C GLY A 93 10.93 -5.91 2.73
N PHE A 94 10.66 -6.30 3.95
CA PHE A 94 9.82 -5.55 4.87
C PHE A 94 10.33 -5.70 6.29
N ALA A 95 10.38 -4.60 7.02
CA ALA A 95 10.71 -4.59 8.43
C ALA A 95 9.68 -3.78 9.21
N LYS A 96 9.42 -4.17 10.46
CA LYS A 96 8.57 -3.41 11.36
C LYS A 96 9.03 -3.49 12.80
N SER A 97 8.89 -2.37 13.49
CA SER A 97 9.02 -2.20 14.92
C SER A 97 7.69 -1.66 15.45
N VAL A 98 6.95 -2.46 16.20
CA VAL A 98 5.62 -2.13 16.71
C VAL A 98 5.70 -1.92 18.21
N HIS A 99 5.32 -0.72 18.65
CA HIS A 99 5.29 -0.31 20.05
C HIS A 99 3.93 0.26 20.40
N GLU A 100 3.01 -0.58 20.87
CA GLU A 100 1.62 -0.25 21.23
C GLU A 100 1.35 -0.52 22.70
N GLY A 101 1.26 0.51 23.51
CA GLY A 101 1.15 0.40 24.97
C GLY A 101 2.30 -0.43 25.55
N LYS A 102 2.00 -1.64 26.05
CA LYS A 102 2.98 -2.61 26.55
C LYS A 102 3.43 -3.62 25.49
N TYR A 103 2.72 -3.69 24.35
CA TYR A 103 3.05 -4.62 23.27
C TYR A 103 4.29 -4.15 22.51
N ARG A 104 5.21 -5.09 22.25
CA ARG A 104 6.43 -4.87 21.46
C ARG A 104 6.58 -6.01 20.47
N LYS A 105 6.91 -5.66 19.24
CA LYS A 105 7.22 -6.66 18.20
C LYS A 105 8.20 -6.09 17.20
N GLU A 106 9.29 -6.82 17.02
CA GLU A 106 10.23 -6.63 15.92
C GLU A 106 10.00 -7.76 14.91
N TYR A 107 10.07 -7.43 13.63
CA TYR A 107 9.94 -8.41 12.57
C TYR A 107 10.60 -7.89 11.30
N SER A 108 11.32 -8.76 10.59
CA SER A 108 11.82 -8.46 9.26
C SER A 108 11.76 -9.69 8.37
N VAL A 109 11.60 -9.45 7.06
CA VAL A 109 11.62 -10.47 6.02
C VAL A 109 12.34 -9.94 4.79
N ARG A 110 13.07 -10.80 4.08
CA ARG A 110 13.66 -10.55 2.76
C ARG A 110 13.13 -11.57 1.78
N PHE A 111 12.84 -11.13 0.57
CA PHE A 111 12.39 -11.98 -0.52
C PHE A 111 13.54 -12.23 -1.50
N ASN A 112 13.85 -13.50 -1.73
CA ASN A 112 14.79 -13.92 -2.76
C ASN A 112 13.99 -14.58 -3.89
N TYR A 113 13.75 -13.83 -4.93
CA TYR A 113 12.94 -14.29 -6.07
C TYR A 113 13.70 -15.22 -7.01
N ASP A 114 15.04 -15.22 -7.01
CA ASP A 114 15.84 -16.19 -7.78
C ASP A 114 15.72 -17.60 -7.18
N LYS A 115 15.64 -17.68 -5.85
CA LYS A 115 15.47 -18.93 -5.11
C LYS A 115 14.01 -19.22 -4.75
N MET A 116 13.10 -18.32 -5.04
CA MET A 116 11.67 -18.37 -4.69
C MET A 116 11.45 -18.67 -3.21
N VAL A 117 12.11 -17.88 -2.34
CA VAL A 117 11.98 -17.99 -0.88
C VAL A 117 11.82 -16.63 -0.20
N ALA A 118 11.08 -16.62 0.91
CA ALA A 118 11.05 -15.56 1.90
C ALA A 118 11.88 -16.00 3.12
N VAL A 119 12.77 -15.13 3.60
CA VAL A 119 13.65 -15.39 4.76
C VAL A 119 13.32 -14.39 5.85
N ALA A 120 12.85 -14.88 7.01
CA ALA A 120 12.49 -14.06 8.18
C ALA A 120 13.19 -14.63 9.43
N GLY A 121 14.26 -13.97 9.87
CA GLY A 121 15.14 -14.52 10.90
C GLY A 121 15.78 -15.84 10.44
N GLU A 122 15.54 -16.91 11.18
CA GLU A 122 16.00 -18.27 10.86
C GLU A 122 15.01 -19.04 9.95
N ASP A 123 13.77 -18.55 9.81
CA ASP A 123 12.74 -19.18 9.01
C ASP A 123 12.94 -18.92 7.52
N THR A 124 12.86 -19.97 6.71
CA THR A 124 12.85 -19.90 5.25
C THR A 124 11.59 -20.56 4.73
N MET A 125 10.83 -19.84 3.90
CA MET A 125 9.55 -20.30 3.35
C MET A 125 9.57 -20.19 1.83
N ALA A 126 9.08 -21.23 1.14
CA ALA A 126 8.87 -21.17 -0.30
C ALA A 126 7.77 -20.15 -0.64
N ILE A 127 7.98 -19.42 -1.73
CA ILE A 127 7.00 -18.49 -2.30
C ILE A 127 6.74 -18.84 -3.77
N ASP A 128 5.58 -18.47 -4.30
CA ASP A 128 5.11 -18.84 -5.64
C ASP A 128 5.00 -17.64 -6.60
N GLY A 129 5.75 -16.58 -6.34
CA GLY A 129 5.75 -15.37 -7.17
C GLY A 129 6.04 -14.11 -6.37
N TYR A 130 5.86 -12.98 -7.02
CA TYR A 130 6.05 -11.67 -6.39
C TYR A 130 5.00 -11.41 -5.32
N LEU A 131 5.45 -10.86 -4.20
CA LEU A 131 4.62 -10.59 -3.03
C LEU A 131 4.67 -9.10 -2.68
N ASN A 132 3.58 -8.61 -2.16
CA ASN A 132 3.55 -7.32 -1.49
C ASN A 132 3.69 -7.51 0.03
N ASP A 133 4.09 -6.48 0.72
CA ASP A 133 3.99 -6.31 2.16
C ASP A 133 2.89 -5.27 2.48
N PRO A 134 2.54 -5.03 3.75
CA PRO A 134 1.50 -4.07 4.13
C PRO A 134 1.72 -2.63 3.66
N VAL A 135 2.96 -2.23 3.36
CA VAL A 135 3.30 -0.88 2.86
C VAL A 135 3.29 -0.86 1.33
N SER A 136 3.92 -1.85 0.68
CA SER A 136 4.03 -1.89 -0.78
C SER A 136 2.68 -2.01 -1.49
N VAL A 137 1.66 -2.59 -0.85
CA VAL A 137 0.28 -2.63 -1.40
C VAL A 137 -0.25 -1.25 -1.77
N PHE A 138 0.08 -0.20 -1.00
CA PHE A 138 -0.36 1.17 -1.32
C PHE A 138 0.26 1.70 -2.61
N TYR A 139 1.50 1.30 -2.91
CA TYR A 139 2.18 1.66 -4.15
C TYR A 139 1.72 0.78 -5.31
N TYR A 140 1.49 -0.52 -5.07
CA TYR A 140 0.93 -1.43 -6.07
C TYR A 140 -0.42 -0.94 -6.61
N VAL A 141 -1.32 -0.46 -5.74
CA VAL A 141 -2.61 0.09 -6.13
C VAL A 141 -2.48 1.29 -7.09
N ARG A 142 -1.38 2.06 -7.02
CA ARG A 142 -1.13 3.19 -7.95
C ARG A 142 -0.92 2.76 -9.39
N ALA A 143 -0.38 1.55 -9.60
CA ALA A 143 -0.15 0.98 -10.93
C ALA A 143 -1.41 0.38 -11.56
N LEU A 144 -2.48 0.18 -10.77
CA LEU A 144 -3.69 -0.44 -11.26
C LEU A 144 -4.51 0.52 -12.14
N ASN A 145 -5.08 -0.04 -13.20
CA ASN A 145 -6.10 0.66 -13.99
C ASN A 145 -7.44 0.59 -13.28
N LEU A 146 -7.65 1.52 -12.33
CA LEU A 146 -8.84 1.57 -11.49
C LEU A 146 -10.03 2.06 -12.32
N GLU A 147 -11.07 1.24 -12.39
CA GLU A 147 -12.37 1.54 -13.00
C GLU A 147 -13.46 0.87 -12.16
N GLU A 148 -14.63 1.47 -12.07
CA GLU A 148 -15.74 0.92 -11.30
C GLU A 148 -16.10 -0.49 -11.76
N GLY A 149 -16.32 -1.40 -10.80
CA GLY A 149 -16.60 -2.82 -11.03
C GLY A 149 -15.37 -3.69 -11.27
N LYS A 150 -14.17 -3.13 -11.49
CA LYS A 150 -12.95 -3.95 -11.63
C LYS A 150 -12.53 -4.60 -10.32
N GLU A 151 -11.98 -5.80 -10.47
CA GLU A 151 -11.43 -6.60 -9.39
C GLU A 151 -9.94 -6.83 -9.62
N PHE A 152 -9.15 -6.76 -8.55
CA PHE A 152 -7.71 -7.02 -8.56
C PHE A 152 -7.35 -7.98 -7.45
N PHE A 153 -6.36 -8.84 -7.69
CA PHE A 153 -5.85 -9.78 -6.69
C PHE A 153 -4.44 -9.38 -6.29
N VAL A 154 -4.18 -9.40 -4.99
CA VAL A 154 -2.87 -9.11 -4.44
C VAL A 154 -2.50 -10.14 -3.39
N LYS A 155 -1.28 -10.69 -3.49
CA LYS A 155 -0.69 -11.53 -2.45
C LYS A 155 0.15 -10.67 -1.53
N SER A 156 -0.13 -10.68 -0.24
CA SER A 156 0.63 -9.93 0.76
C SER A 156 1.22 -10.87 1.80
N PHE A 157 2.47 -10.59 2.16
CA PHE A 157 3.22 -11.36 3.16
C PHE A 157 3.43 -10.52 4.41
N ASP A 158 3.03 -11.06 5.54
CA ASP A 158 3.30 -10.50 6.86
C ASP A 158 3.27 -11.58 7.94
N ASN A 159 4.18 -11.48 8.91
CA ASN A 159 4.27 -12.43 10.03
C ASN A 159 4.31 -13.90 9.57
N ASN A 160 5.17 -14.22 8.61
CA ASN A 160 5.38 -15.57 8.05
C ASN A 160 4.10 -16.16 7.43
N LYS A 161 3.21 -15.33 6.90
CA LYS A 161 1.97 -15.77 6.26
C LYS A 161 1.73 -15.02 4.96
N ILE A 162 1.46 -15.76 3.90
CA ILE A 162 0.90 -15.22 2.65
C ILE A 162 -0.61 -15.14 2.82
N ARG A 163 -1.17 -13.98 2.51
CA ARG A 163 -2.61 -13.78 2.39
C ARG A 163 -2.93 -13.24 1.02
N GLN A 164 -4.00 -13.74 0.45
CA GLN A 164 -4.51 -13.24 -0.82
C GLN A 164 -5.73 -12.38 -0.58
N TYR A 165 -5.69 -11.17 -1.14
CA TYR A 165 -6.78 -10.22 -1.10
C TYR A 165 -7.35 -10.01 -2.49
N LYS A 166 -8.67 -9.86 -2.54
CA LYS A 166 -9.41 -9.32 -3.67
C LYS A 166 -9.73 -7.85 -3.36
N ILE A 167 -9.33 -6.94 -4.22
CA ILE A 167 -9.64 -5.51 -4.13
C ILE A 167 -10.69 -5.21 -5.20
N VAL A 168 -11.86 -4.73 -4.80
CA VAL A 168 -12.95 -4.37 -5.70
C VAL A 168 -13.08 -2.85 -5.76
N VAL A 169 -13.15 -2.26 -6.95
CA VAL A 169 -13.50 -0.86 -7.13
C VAL A 169 -15.03 -0.75 -7.08
N ILE A 170 -15.56 -0.34 -5.94
CA ILE A 170 -17.02 -0.34 -5.69
C ILE A 170 -17.71 0.96 -6.14
N GLY A 171 -16.96 1.91 -6.66
CA GLY A 171 -17.51 3.14 -7.21
C GLY A 171 -16.54 4.33 -7.13
N VAL A 172 -17.08 5.50 -7.39
CA VAL A 172 -16.40 6.80 -7.33
C VAL A 172 -17.13 7.70 -6.33
N LYS A 173 -16.37 8.45 -5.54
CA LYS A 173 -16.92 9.41 -4.57
C LYS A 173 -16.11 10.70 -4.54
N ARG A 174 -16.80 11.83 -4.37
CA ARG A 174 -16.16 13.11 -4.08
C ARG A 174 -16.09 13.31 -2.57
N LEU A 175 -14.91 13.66 -2.06
CA LEU A 175 -14.64 13.89 -0.64
C LEU A 175 -14.22 15.34 -0.42
N VAL A 176 -14.64 15.92 0.71
CA VAL A 176 -14.13 17.20 1.19
C VAL A 176 -12.91 16.93 2.06
N MET A 177 -11.75 17.38 1.60
CA MET A 177 -10.47 17.22 2.26
C MET A 177 -9.98 18.56 2.79
N PRO A 178 -9.00 18.63 3.72
CA PRO A 178 -8.47 19.89 4.24
C PRO A 178 -7.91 20.85 3.15
N TYR A 179 -7.54 20.30 2.00
CA TYR A 179 -6.97 21.03 0.86
C TYR A 179 -7.95 21.22 -0.31
N GLY A 180 -9.25 20.98 -0.12
CA GLY A 180 -10.30 21.14 -1.12
C GLY A 180 -11.03 19.83 -1.45
N GLU A 181 -11.83 19.85 -2.53
CA GLU A 181 -12.53 18.65 -2.99
C GLU A 181 -11.60 17.69 -3.74
N GLU A 182 -11.76 16.40 -3.49
CA GLU A 182 -10.98 15.32 -4.10
C GLU A 182 -11.93 14.24 -4.66
N GLY A 183 -11.85 13.97 -5.96
CA GLY A 183 -12.50 12.82 -6.59
C GLY A 183 -11.72 11.55 -6.29
N CYS A 184 -12.39 10.50 -5.82
CA CYS A 184 -11.75 9.28 -5.37
C CYS A 184 -12.43 8.04 -5.94
N PHE A 185 -11.63 7.04 -6.34
CA PHE A 185 -12.10 5.67 -6.41
C PHE A 185 -12.31 5.12 -5.01
N VAL A 186 -13.34 4.31 -4.84
CA VAL A 186 -13.67 3.64 -3.57
C VAL A 186 -13.31 2.17 -3.71
N LEU A 187 -12.30 1.73 -2.97
CA LEU A 187 -11.80 0.36 -3.01
C LEU A 187 -12.23 -0.39 -1.76
N ALA A 188 -12.72 -1.61 -1.94
CA ALA A 188 -13.04 -2.53 -0.86
C ALA A 188 -12.15 -3.78 -0.95
N PRO A 189 -11.21 -3.99 -0.01
CA PRO A 189 -10.45 -5.22 0.07
C PRO A 189 -11.24 -6.33 0.77
N PHE A 190 -11.05 -7.56 0.32
CA PHE A 190 -11.62 -8.78 0.91
C PHE A 190 -10.55 -9.86 0.97
N HIS A 191 -10.58 -10.74 1.96
CA HIS A 191 -9.81 -11.98 1.91
C HIS A 191 -10.44 -12.93 0.88
N VAL A 192 -9.60 -13.55 0.03
CA VAL A 192 -10.10 -14.47 -1.03
C VAL A 192 -10.71 -15.73 -0.42
N ASP A 193 -10.22 -16.17 0.72
CA ASP A 193 -10.75 -17.32 1.47
C ASP A 193 -12.06 -17.01 2.23
N GLY A 194 -12.60 -15.80 2.09
CA GLY A 194 -13.80 -15.35 2.78
C GLY A 194 -13.63 -15.08 4.28
N SER A 195 -12.41 -15.24 4.82
CA SER A 195 -12.17 -14.95 6.23
C SER A 195 -12.37 -13.46 6.54
N PRO A 196 -12.96 -13.11 7.69
CA PRO A 196 -13.12 -11.71 8.07
C PRO A 196 -11.76 -11.08 8.39
N PHE A 197 -11.64 -9.76 8.17
CA PHE A 197 -10.52 -9.03 8.74
C PHE A 197 -10.50 -9.15 10.28
N LYS A 198 -9.32 -8.97 10.85
CA LYS A 198 -9.14 -9.02 12.30
C LYS A 198 -10.23 -8.18 12.99
N TYR A 199 -10.87 -8.75 14.01
CA TYR A 199 -12.02 -8.18 14.75
C TYR A 199 -13.29 -7.96 13.90
N GLY A 200 -13.50 -8.70 12.81
CA GLY A 200 -14.70 -8.59 11.98
C GLY A 200 -14.82 -7.25 11.24
N GLY A 201 -13.68 -6.60 10.97
CA GLY A 201 -13.66 -5.29 10.34
C GLY A 201 -13.98 -5.30 8.86
N HIS A 202 -14.53 -4.19 8.38
CA HIS A 202 -14.67 -3.89 6.95
C HIS A 202 -13.77 -2.68 6.64
N ALA A 203 -12.91 -2.84 5.65
CA ALA A 203 -12.03 -1.76 5.22
C ALA A 203 -12.54 -1.13 3.93
N VAL A 204 -12.41 0.19 3.83
CA VAL A 204 -12.65 0.97 2.62
C VAL A 204 -11.48 1.92 2.43
N ILE A 205 -10.97 1.98 1.21
CA ILE A 205 -9.84 2.83 0.85
C ILE A 205 -10.31 3.79 -0.25
N TYR A 206 -10.15 5.08 -0.02
CA TYR A 206 -10.40 6.11 -1.01
C TYR A 206 -9.08 6.50 -1.66
N VAL A 207 -8.98 6.32 -2.96
CA VAL A 207 -7.77 6.61 -3.75
C VAL A 207 -8.06 7.78 -4.69
N SER A 208 -7.27 8.84 -4.62
CA SER A 208 -7.36 10.00 -5.50
C SER A 208 -7.37 9.57 -6.98
N ILE A 209 -8.35 10.01 -7.74
CA ILE A 209 -8.40 9.78 -9.20
C ILE A 209 -7.21 10.47 -9.87
N LYS A 210 -6.89 11.69 -9.45
CA LYS A 210 -5.84 12.51 -10.06
C LYS A 210 -4.43 12.04 -9.71
N ARG A 211 -4.18 11.72 -8.42
CA ARG A 211 -2.84 11.44 -7.89
C ARG A 211 -2.55 9.96 -7.73
N LYS A 212 -3.57 9.11 -7.78
CA LYS A 212 -3.46 7.65 -7.52
C LYS A 212 -2.87 7.32 -6.13
N ILE A 213 -3.05 8.20 -5.17
CA ILE A 213 -2.60 8.00 -3.77
C ILE A 213 -3.80 7.76 -2.85
N PRO A 214 -3.62 7.03 -1.73
CA PRO A 214 -4.66 6.88 -0.72
C PRO A 214 -4.90 8.23 -0.03
N VAL A 215 -6.15 8.65 0.08
CA VAL A 215 -6.53 9.91 0.75
C VAL A 215 -7.33 9.66 2.02
N VAL A 216 -8.10 8.56 2.08
CA VAL A 216 -8.77 8.10 3.30
C VAL A 216 -8.69 6.58 3.35
N LEU A 217 -8.34 6.05 4.52
CA LEU A 217 -8.51 4.64 4.86
C LEU A 217 -9.47 4.57 6.05
N GLU A 218 -10.54 3.81 5.91
CA GLU A 218 -11.52 3.63 6.95
C GLU A 218 -11.69 2.14 7.24
N THR A 219 -11.54 1.75 8.51
CA THR A 219 -11.80 0.39 8.96
C THR A 219 -12.84 0.43 10.07
N ARG A 220 -13.97 -0.24 9.86
CA ARG A 220 -15.06 -0.35 10.81
C ARG A 220 -14.94 -1.67 11.56
N PHE A 221 -14.95 -1.59 12.87
CA PHE A 221 -14.95 -2.72 13.79
C PHE A 221 -16.25 -2.73 14.61
N LYS A 222 -16.50 -3.82 15.33
CA LYS A 222 -17.65 -3.91 16.25
C LYS A 222 -17.68 -2.78 17.30
N PHE A 223 -16.52 -2.25 17.67
CA PHE A 223 -16.37 -1.27 18.76
C PHE A 223 -16.13 0.16 18.27
N GLY A 224 -16.10 0.40 16.97
CA GLY A 224 -15.89 1.73 16.41
C GLY A 224 -15.18 1.73 15.08
N THR A 225 -14.88 2.92 14.60
CA THR A 225 -14.24 3.15 13.31
C THR A 225 -12.86 3.77 13.51
N VAL A 226 -11.84 3.16 12.92
CA VAL A 226 -10.52 3.78 12.74
C VAL A 226 -10.47 4.40 11.35
N LYS A 227 -10.10 5.66 11.28
CA LYS A 227 -9.97 6.39 10.03
C LYS A 227 -8.63 7.10 9.95
N MET A 228 -7.93 6.91 8.84
CA MET A 228 -6.79 7.72 8.45
C MET A 228 -7.24 8.69 7.36
N LYS A 229 -6.93 9.98 7.50
CA LYS A 229 -7.31 11.02 6.55
C LYS A 229 -6.07 11.82 6.16
N LEU A 230 -5.83 11.94 4.85
CA LEU A 230 -4.71 12.72 4.31
C LEU A 230 -4.87 14.21 4.67
N GLU A 231 -3.90 14.75 5.36
CA GLU A 231 -3.83 16.15 5.77
C GLU A 231 -2.91 16.95 4.83
N LYS A 232 -1.78 16.34 4.44
CA LYS A 232 -0.78 16.97 3.59
C LYS A 232 -0.16 15.95 2.64
N TYR A 233 0.01 16.36 1.40
CA TYR A 233 0.78 15.64 0.39
C TYR A 233 1.92 16.53 -0.09
N GLN A 234 3.11 15.96 -0.11
CA GLN A 234 4.30 16.56 -0.71
C GLN A 234 4.74 15.65 -1.86
N GLU A 235 4.84 16.21 -3.03
CA GLU A 235 5.34 15.51 -4.21
C GLU A 235 6.84 15.26 -4.07
N GLY A 236 7.31 14.10 -4.55
CA GLY A 236 8.74 13.77 -4.61
C GLY A 236 9.41 14.42 -5.83
N LYS A 237 10.72 14.30 -5.87
CA LYS A 237 11.58 14.78 -6.98
C LYS A 237 11.98 13.63 -7.89
#